data_7f73ea30bda307aa482d95053b0c7762
#
_entry.id   7f73ea30bda307aa482d95053b0c7762
#
_cell.length_a   1.000
_cell.length_b   1.000
_cell.length_c   1.000
_cell.angle_alpha   90.00
_cell.angle_beta   90.00
_cell.angle_gamma   90.00
#
_symmetry.space_group_name_H-M   'P 1'
#
loop_
_entity.id
_entity.type
_entity.pdbx_description
1 polymer ?
#
loop_
_entity_poly.entity_id
_entity_poly.type
_entity_poly.pdbx_seq_one_letter_code
_entity_poly.pdbx_strand_id
1 'polypeptide(L)'
;MKKTLLFALTAAAMLVSCGGADKKAEAVEVVSDSTEVATVECVASGDVVYIDLDYIMASSKLYAAEGAALEQKMASFQQKMTTAQESWAKKEQGLAAEYNKLQRDAAKLQEDYSKGLITTLNAQQKQEELQKKGDSIQARMSNLESSVQSEAATLQTEEQQLTEEQMVLMNKFQELTRRAIADINADKRYKMILNAVSVVDADPSLNISQLILAKVDELYESPAEE
;
A
#
# COMPACT_ATOMS: atom_id res chain seq x y z
N MET A 1 -22.94 12.77 -31.58
CA MET A 1 -22.60 13.53 -30.37
C MET A 1 -21.48 12.74 -29.69
N LYS A 2 -20.25 13.26 -29.79
CA LYS A 2 -19.07 12.60 -29.20
C LYS A 2 -19.02 12.95 -27.71
N LYS A 3 -19.41 12.03 -26.84
CA LYS A 3 -19.09 12.12 -25.42
C LYS A 3 -17.82 11.34 -25.20
N THR A 4 -16.69 12.03 -25.26
CA THR A 4 -15.42 11.54 -24.71
C THR A 4 -15.55 11.57 -23.20
N LEU A 5 -15.81 10.40 -22.60
CA LEU A 5 -15.64 10.20 -21.17
C LEU A 5 -14.12 10.17 -20.87
N LEU A 6 -13.60 11.36 -20.55
CA LEU A 6 -12.27 11.47 -19.92
C LEU A 6 -12.48 11.08 -18.45
N PHE A 7 -12.19 9.84 -18.11
CA PHE A 7 -11.94 9.44 -16.73
C PHE A 7 -10.59 10.02 -16.32
N ALA A 8 -10.62 11.20 -15.73
CA ALA A 8 -9.48 11.70 -14.97
C ALA A 8 -9.45 10.95 -13.63
N LEU A 9 -8.83 9.76 -13.62
CA LEU A 9 -8.41 9.11 -12.41
C LEU A 9 -7.21 9.90 -11.89
N THR A 10 -7.43 10.83 -10.98
CA THR A 10 -6.37 11.45 -10.21
C THR A 10 -5.78 10.39 -9.29
N ALA A 11 -4.80 9.66 -9.80
CA ALA A 11 -3.90 8.89 -8.96
C ALA A 11 -3.14 9.89 -8.09
N ALA A 12 -3.50 9.98 -6.82
CA ALA A 12 -2.67 10.61 -5.81
C ALA A 12 -1.42 9.74 -5.65
N ALA A 13 -0.42 10.01 -6.50
CA ALA A 13 0.91 9.45 -6.34
C ALA A 13 1.53 10.08 -5.09
N MET A 14 1.43 9.41 -3.97
CA MET A 14 2.31 9.67 -2.84
C MET A 14 3.69 9.19 -3.25
N LEU A 15 4.53 10.12 -3.69
CA LEU A 15 5.95 9.93 -3.87
C LEU A 15 6.60 9.74 -2.50
N VAL A 16 6.69 8.50 -2.05
CA VAL A 16 7.71 8.12 -1.07
C VAL A 16 9.02 8.06 -1.82
N SER A 17 9.74 9.18 -1.83
CA SER A 17 11.12 9.27 -2.29
C SER A 17 12.01 8.66 -1.21
N CYS A 18 12.30 7.37 -1.32
CA CYS A 18 13.43 6.77 -0.63
C CYS A 18 14.58 6.65 -1.63
N GLY A 19 15.52 7.57 -1.53
CA GLY A 19 16.77 7.53 -2.29
C GLY A 19 17.62 6.35 -1.83
N GLY A 20 17.67 5.29 -2.64
CA GLY A 20 18.57 4.16 -2.47
C GLY A 20 19.86 4.44 -3.24
N ALA A 21 20.96 4.62 -2.52
CA ALA A 21 22.30 4.54 -3.09
C ALA A 21 22.78 3.10 -3.08
N ASP A 22 23.11 2.59 -4.26
CA ASP A 22 23.82 1.31 -4.45
C ASP A 22 25.04 1.19 -3.55
N LYS A 23 25.09 0.17 -2.69
CA LYS A 23 26.34 -0.38 -2.18
C LYS A 23 26.28 -1.90 -2.18
N LYS A 24 27.20 -2.42 -3.00
CA LYS A 24 27.69 -3.78 -3.17
C LYS A 24 27.67 -4.60 -1.88
N ALA A 25 27.02 -5.76 -1.96
CA ALA A 25 27.06 -6.77 -0.90
C ALA A 25 28.45 -7.38 -0.79
N GLU A 26 29.05 -7.21 0.36
CA GLU A 26 30.20 -8.01 0.81
C GLU A 26 29.69 -8.92 1.93
N ALA A 27 29.90 -10.22 1.73
CA ALA A 27 29.46 -11.25 2.63
C ALA A 27 30.25 -11.13 3.95
N VAL A 28 29.53 -10.95 5.05
CA VAL A 28 30.09 -11.09 6.40
C VAL A 28 29.58 -12.41 6.97
N GLU A 29 30.52 -13.30 7.30
CA GLU A 29 30.32 -14.56 7.97
C GLU A 29 29.51 -14.38 9.26
N VAL A 30 28.48 -15.22 9.41
CA VAL A 30 27.73 -15.38 10.65
C VAL A 30 28.62 -16.13 11.64
N VAL A 31 29.23 -15.41 12.56
CA VAL A 31 29.77 -16.00 13.77
C VAL A 31 28.62 -16.09 14.78
N SER A 32 28.15 -17.34 14.95
CA SER A 32 27.31 -17.73 16.07
C SER A 32 28.16 -17.66 17.35
N ASP A 33 27.86 -16.74 18.25
CA ASP A 33 28.31 -16.89 19.64
C ASP A 33 27.25 -16.34 20.61
N SER A 34 26.88 -17.27 21.47
CA SER A 34 26.32 -17.20 22.82
C SER A 34 25.65 -15.92 23.33
N THR A 35 24.42 -16.14 23.72
CA THR A 35 23.55 -15.45 24.64
C THR A 35 24.32 -14.90 25.87
N GLU A 36 24.93 -13.77 25.75
CA GLU A 36 25.18 -12.89 26.89
C GLU A 36 23.99 -11.93 26.98
N VAL A 37 23.18 -12.12 28.01
CA VAL A 37 22.27 -11.08 28.50
C VAL A 37 23.16 -9.91 28.90
N ALA A 38 23.34 -8.96 27.98
CA ALA A 38 24.02 -7.71 28.28
C ALA A 38 23.23 -7.08 29.42
N THR A 39 23.78 -7.13 30.62
CA THR A 39 23.35 -6.30 31.74
C THR A 39 23.50 -4.86 31.25
N VAL A 40 22.38 -4.24 30.93
CA VAL A 40 22.33 -2.84 30.56
C VAL A 40 22.84 -2.09 31.79
N GLU A 41 24.12 -1.70 31.79
CA GLU A 41 24.67 -0.84 32.81
C GLU A 41 23.80 0.42 32.83
N CYS A 42 23.17 0.66 33.97
CA CYS A 42 22.38 1.86 34.20
C CYS A 42 23.24 3.08 33.87
N VAL A 43 22.91 3.77 32.81
CA VAL A 43 23.52 5.05 32.45
C VAL A 43 23.51 5.91 33.70
N ALA A 44 24.69 6.38 34.10
CA ALA A 44 24.85 7.28 35.25
C ALA A 44 23.86 8.42 35.08
N SER A 45 23.23 8.84 36.18
CA SER A 45 22.20 9.88 36.21
C SER A 45 22.67 11.16 35.50
N GLY A 46 22.49 11.18 34.19
CA GLY A 46 22.70 12.34 33.34
C GLY A 46 21.43 13.17 33.35
N ASP A 47 21.54 14.47 33.43
CA ASP A 47 20.38 15.36 33.42
C ASP A 47 19.60 15.30 32.08
N VAL A 48 20.28 14.94 30.98
CA VAL A 48 19.73 14.89 29.61
C VAL A 48 20.17 13.60 28.93
N VAL A 49 19.20 12.86 28.36
CA VAL A 49 19.44 11.64 27.56
C VAL A 49 18.62 11.71 26.27
N TYR A 50 18.89 10.80 25.35
CA TYR A 50 18.11 10.74 24.12
C TYR A 50 17.69 9.31 23.77
N ILE A 51 16.62 9.22 22.97
CA ILE A 51 16.07 7.98 22.42
C ILE A 51 15.90 8.12 20.91
N ASP A 52 16.11 7.05 20.19
CA ASP A 52 15.83 6.91 18.78
C ASP A 52 14.49 6.15 18.62
N LEU A 53 13.44 6.91 18.32
CA LEU A 53 12.09 6.35 18.17
C LEU A 53 11.99 5.42 16.96
N ASP A 54 12.71 5.70 15.87
CA ASP A 54 12.69 4.87 14.68
C ASP A 54 13.36 3.52 14.94
N TYR A 55 14.49 3.55 15.66
CA TYR A 55 15.15 2.33 16.12
C TYR A 55 14.25 1.51 17.04
N ILE A 56 13.61 2.14 18.04
CA ILE A 56 12.72 1.47 18.99
C ILE A 56 11.54 0.84 18.23
N MET A 57 10.92 1.57 17.32
CA MET A 57 9.80 1.06 16.52
C MET A 57 10.22 -0.15 15.70
N ALA A 58 11.27 -0.01 14.89
CA ALA A 58 11.72 -1.06 13.95
C ALA A 58 12.22 -2.33 14.67
N SER A 59 12.75 -2.18 15.91
CA SER A 59 13.30 -3.29 16.67
C SER A 59 12.30 -3.91 17.67
N SER A 60 11.11 -3.31 17.86
CA SER A 60 10.13 -3.75 18.84
C SER A 60 9.41 -5.06 18.42
N LYS A 61 9.02 -5.85 19.43
CA LYS A 61 8.15 -7.03 19.22
C LYS A 61 6.80 -6.64 18.62
N LEU A 62 6.27 -5.48 18.96
CA LEU A 62 5.06 -4.92 18.36
C LEU A 62 5.20 -4.83 16.83
N TYR A 63 6.29 -4.23 16.33
CA TYR A 63 6.51 -4.08 14.90
C TYR A 63 6.79 -5.41 14.22
N ALA A 64 7.58 -6.28 14.86
CA ALA A 64 7.84 -7.62 14.34
C ALA A 64 6.57 -8.47 14.17
N ALA A 65 5.59 -8.32 15.06
CA ALA A 65 4.33 -9.06 15.00
C ALA A 65 3.26 -8.36 14.15
N GLU A 66 2.89 -7.13 14.51
CA GLU A 66 1.76 -6.42 13.91
C GLU A 66 2.19 -5.56 12.71
N GLY A 67 3.37 -4.93 12.76
CA GLY A 67 3.91 -4.12 11.68
C GLY A 67 4.22 -4.94 10.43
N ALA A 68 4.92 -6.05 10.58
CA ALA A 68 5.22 -6.94 9.46
C ALA A 68 3.96 -7.53 8.81
N ALA A 69 2.94 -7.85 9.61
CA ALA A 69 1.65 -8.30 9.08
C ALA A 69 0.94 -7.20 8.27
N LEU A 70 0.99 -5.97 8.74
CA LEU A 70 0.42 -4.82 8.03
C LEU A 70 1.17 -4.53 6.73
N GLU A 71 2.51 -4.59 6.73
CA GLU A 71 3.32 -4.45 5.52
C GLU A 71 2.95 -5.49 4.45
N GLN A 72 2.75 -6.75 4.84
CA GLN A 72 2.30 -7.79 3.92
C GLN A 72 0.92 -7.50 3.35
N LYS A 73 -0.03 -7.00 4.17
CA LYS A 73 -1.35 -6.59 3.69
C LYS A 73 -1.25 -5.43 2.69
N MET A 74 -0.43 -4.42 2.98
CA MET A 74 -0.22 -3.28 2.09
C MET A 74 0.41 -3.70 0.76
N ALA A 75 1.42 -4.58 0.79
CA ALA A 75 2.04 -5.12 -0.43
C ALA A 75 1.04 -5.93 -1.26
N SER A 76 0.23 -6.76 -0.63
CA SER A 76 -0.82 -7.54 -1.29
C SER A 76 -1.92 -6.64 -1.89
N PHE A 77 -2.31 -5.59 -1.19
CA PHE A 77 -3.25 -4.60 -1.70
C PHE A 77 -2.71 -3.85 -2.92
N GLN A 78 -1.45 -3.43 -2.90
CA GLN A 78 -0.80 -2.79 -4.06
C GLN A 78 -0.78 -3.71 -5.28
N GLN A 79 -0.49 -4.99 -5.10
CA GLN A 79 -0.55 -5.98 -6.19
C GLN A 79 -1.98 -6.15 -6.72
N LYS A 80 -2.97 -6.21 -5.83
CA LYS A 80 -4.39 -6.31 -6.18
C LYS A 80 -4.85 -5.10 -7.00
N MET A 81 -4.47 -3.89 -6.60
CA MET A 81 -4.73 -2.65 -7.34
C MET A 81 -4.16 -2.71 -8.76
N THR A 82 -2.88 -3.07 -8.90
CA THR A 82 -2.21 -3.18 -10.20
C THR A 82 -2.91 -4.20 -11.08
N THR A 83 -3.22 -5.38 -10.56
CA THR A 83 -3.92 -6.44 -11.29
C THR A 83 -5.32 -6.03 -11.75
N ALA A 84 -6.06 -5.32 -10.89
CA ALA A 84 -7.37 -4.78 -11.23
C ALA A 84 -7.29 -3.78 -12.39
N GLN A 85 -6.37 -2.82 -12.32
CA GLN A 85 -6.16 -1.80 -13.36
C GLN A 85 -5.78 -2.42 -14.70
N GLU A 86 -4.85 -3.40 -14.72
CA GLU A 86 -4.46 -4.12 -15.93
C GLU A 86 -5.63 -4.91 -16.53
N SER A 87 -6.41 -5.57 -15.67
CA SER A 87 -7.61 -6.32 -16.09
C SER A 87 -8.65 -5.39 -16.72
N TRP A 88 -8.92 -4.24 -16.12
CA TRP A 88 -9.86 -3.26 -16.66
C TRP A 88 -9.39 -2.71 -18.01
N ALA A 89 -8.13 -2.28 -18.11
CA ALA A 89 -7.55 -1.79 -19.35
C ALA A 89 -7.60 -2.82 -20.47
N LYS A 90 -7.31 -4.10 -20.18
CA LYS A 90 -7.37 -5.19 -21.15
C LYS A 90 -8.80 -5.44 -21.64
N LYS A 91 -9.78 -5.43 -20.74
CA LYS A 91 -11.22 -5.60 -21.09
C LYS A 91 -11.71 -4.44 -21.96
N GLU A 92 -11.36 -3.21 -21.61
CA GLU A 92 -11.70 -2.01 -22.36
C GLU A 92 -11.11 -2.04 -23.77
N GLN A 93 -9.80 -2.35 -23.91
CA GLN A 93 -9.14 -2.50 -25.20
C GLN A 93 -9.78 -3.59 -26.06
N GLY A 94 -10.16 -4.71 -25.47
CA GLY A 94 -10.86 -5.78 -26.16
C GLY A 94 -12.20 -5.32 -26.73
N LEU A 95 -13.01 -4.65 -25.92
CA LEU A 95 -14.32 -4.12 -26.35
C LEU A 95 -14.16 -3.02 -27.41
N ALA A 96 -13.17 -2.13 -27.28
CA ALA A 96 -12.87 -1.10 -28.27
C ALA A 96 -12.45 -1.73 -29.63
N ALA A 97 -11.66 -2.80 -29.60
CA ALA A 97 -11.25 -3.51 -30.82
C ALA A 97 -12.46 -4.18 -31.50
N GLU A 98 -13.34 -4.81 -30.72
CA GLU A 98 -14.59 -5.42 -31.24
C GLU A 98 -15.51 -4.35 -31.85
N TYR A 99 -15.67 -3.20 -31.20
CA TYR A 99 -16.46 -2.09 -31.71
C TYR A 99 -15.89 -1.51 -33.02
N ASN A 100 -14.58 -1.31 -33.09
CA ASN A 100 -13.91 -0.85 -34.31
C ASN A 100 -14.05 -1.87 -35.45
N LYS A 101 -14.04 -3.17 -35.15
CA LYS A 101 -14.31 -4.21 -36.13
C LYS A 101 -15.76 -4.13 -36.61
N LEU A 102 -16.73 -4.01 -35.74
CA LEU A 102 -18.13 -3.83 -36.06
C LEU A 102 -18.36 -2.65 -37.02
N GLN A 103 -17.72 -1.53 -36.79
CA GLN A 103 -17.81 -0.36 -37.68
C GLN A 103 -17.25 -0.65 -39.07
N ARG A 104 -16.10 -1.34 -39.16
CA ARG A 104 -15.52 -1.73 -40.42
C ARG A 104 -16.42 -2.71 -41.18
N ASP A 105 -16.99 -3.69 -40.48
CA ASP A 105 -17.90 -4.69 -41.09
C ASP A 105 -19.19 -4.02 -41.61
N ALA A 106 -19.71 -3.02 -40.86
CA ALA A 106 -20.86 -2.23 -41.29
C ALA A 106 -20.57 -1.38 -42.54
N ALA A 107 -19.39 -0.72 -42.57
CA ALA A 107 -18.97 0.05 -43.74
C ALA A 107 -18.78 -0.83 -44.97
N LYS A 108 -18.19 -2.01 -44.81
CA LYS A 108 -18.02 -3.00 -45.87
C LYS A 108 -19.38 -3.51 -46.41
N LEU A 109 -20.29 -3.81 -45.50
CA LEU A 109 -21.66 -4.23 -45.89
C LEU A 109 -22.32 -3.18 -46.78
N GLN A 110 -22.22 -1.90 -46.41
CA GLN A 110 -22.79 -0.80 -47.20
C GLN A 110 -22.10 -0.65 -48.57
N GLU A 111 -20.78 -0.82 -48.62
CA GLU A 111 -20.00 -0.79 -49.85
C GLU A 111 -20.40 -1.96 -50.79
N ASP A 112 -20.44 -3.20 -50.29
CA ASP A 112 -20.80 -4.39 -51.04
C ASP A 112 -22.24 -4.31 -51.59
N TYR A 113 -23.16 -3.72 -50.79
CA TYR A 113 -24.54 -3.52 -51.26
C TYR A 113 -24.62 -2.43 -52.33
N SER A 114 -23.94 -1.32 -52.19
CA SER A 114 -23.91 -0.25 -53.18
C SER A 114 -23.33 -0.68 -54.54
N LYS A 115 -22.36 -1.61 -54.50
CA LYS A 115 -21.74 -2.19 -55.71
C LYS A 115 -22.53 -3.36 -56.30
N GLY A 116 -23.68 -3.72 -55.72
CA GLY A 116 -24.50 -4.85 -56.20
C GLY A 116 -23.86 -6.24 -56.00
N LEU A 117 -22.87 -6.33 -55.08
CA LEU A 117 -22.15 -7.59 -54.79
C LEU A 117 -22.94 -8.55 -53.89
N ILE A 118 -23.97 -8.04 -53.24
CA ILE A 118 -24.88 -8.83 -52.38
C ILE A 118 -26.33 -8.50 -52.67
N THR A 119 -27.19 -9.47 -52.42
CA THR A 119 -28.65 -9.30 -52.59
C THR A 119 -29.25 -8.51 -51.42
N THR A 120 -30.39 -7.86 -51.62
CA THR A 120 -31.13 -7.14 -50.59
C THR A 120 -31.42 -8.02 -49.38
N LEU A 121 -31.83 -9.26 -49.58
CA LEU A 121 -32.12 -10.21 -48.49
C LEU A 121 -30.87 -10.51 -47.66
N ASN A 122 -29.74 -10.77 -48.30
CA ASN A 122 -28.48 -11.04 -47.61
C ASN A 122 -27.96 -9.77 -46.87
N ALA A 123 -28.16 -8.57 -47.44
CA ALA A 123 -27.80 -7.30 -46.80
C ALA A 123 -28.62 -7.10 -45.52
N GLN A 124 -29.94 -7.35 -45.56
CA GLN A 124 -30.80 -7.26 -44.38
C GLN A 124 -30.39 -8.24 -43.27
N GLN A 125 -30.14 -9.50 -43.61
CA GLN A 125 -29.68 -10.50 -42.64
C GLN A 125 -28.36 -10.09 -41.96
N LYS A 126 -27.38 -9.65 -42.76
CA LYS A 126 -26.11 -9.16 -42.22
C LYS A 126 -26.28 -7.91 -41.35
N GLN A 127 -27.18 -7.00 -41.71
CA GLN A 127 -27.47 -5.80 -40.91
C GLN A 127 -28.07 -6.19 -39.58
N GLU A 128 -28.99 -7.16 -39.52
CA GLU A 128 -29.55 -7.67 -38.27
C GLU A 128 -28.47 -8.31 -37.36
N GLU A 129 -27.53 -9.09 -37.99
CA GLU A 129 -26.40 -9.66 -37.23
C GLU A 129 -25.50 -8.61 -36.66
N LEU A 130 -25.17 -7.56 -37.43
CA LEU A 130 -24.32 -6.44 -36.95
C LEU A 130 -25.03 -5.66 -35.85
N GLN A 131 -26.36 -5.47 -35.97
CA GLN A 131 -27.14 -4.81 -34.90
C GLN A 131 -27.07 -5.63 -33.61
N LYS A 132 -27.31 -6.94 -33.63
CA LYS A 132 -27.22 -7.82 -32.46
C LYS A 132 -25.81 -7.80 -31.83
N LYS A 133 -24.77 -7.78 -32.69
CA LYS A 133 -23.39 -7.62 -32.19
C LYS A 133 -23.18 -6.27 -31.51
N GLY A 134 -23.70 -5.18 -32.07
CA GLY A 134 -23.64 -3.86 -31.51
C GLY A 134 -24.31 -3.78 -30.13
N ASP A 135 -25.53 -4.33 -30.03
CA ASP A 135 -26.28 -4.40 -28.77
C ASP A 135 -25.52 -5.21 -27.70
N SER A 136 -24.91 -6.35 -28.12
CA SER A 136 -24.08 -7.16 -27.21
C SER A 136 -22.83 -6.42 -26.72
N ILE A 137 -22.13 -5.71 -27.61
CA ILE A 137 -20.94 -4.92 -27.22
C ILE A 137 -21.36 -3.81 -26.27
N GLN A 138 -22.47 -3.10 -26.54
CA GLN A 138 -22.98 -2.04 -25.69
C GLN A 138 -23.34 -2.57 -24.28
N ALA A 139 -24.02 -3.71 -24.20
CA ALA A 139 -24.35 -4.34 -22.92
C ALA A 139 -23.09 -4.73 -22.13
N ARG A 140 -22.08 -5.28 -22.83
CA ARG A 140 -20.79 -5.64 -22.19
C ARG A 140 -20.00 -4.42 -21.72
N MET A 141 -20.05 -3.30 -22.45
CA MET A 141 -19.44 -2.04 -22.02
C MET A 141 -20.12 -1.51 -20.75
N SER A 142 -21.44 -1.51 -20.69
CA SER A 142 -22.18 -1.09 -19.49
C SER A 142 -21.91 -1.99 -18.28
N ASN A 143 -21.84 -3.31 -18.50
CA ASN A 143 -21.50 -4.27 -17.46
C ASN A 143 -20.05 -4.07 -16.96
N LEU A 144 -19.11 -3.80 -17.87
CA LEU A 144 -17.72 -3.51 -17.49
C LEU A 144 -17.65 -2.24 -16.65
N GLU A 145 -18.34 -1.17 -17.05
CA GLU A 145 -18.38 0.09 -16.30
C GLU A 145 -18.91 -0.12 -14.87
N SER A 146 -20.03 -0.85 -14.74
CA SER A 146 -20.61 -1.16 -13.43
C SER A 146 -19.69 -2.03 -12.57
N SER A 147 -18.99 -3.02 -13.20
CA SER A 147 -18.03 -3.88 -12.52
C SER A 147 -16.82 -3.09 -12.02
N VAL A 148 -16.25 -2.22 -12.87
CA VAL A 148 -15.13 -1.34 -12.50
C VAL A 148 -15.51 -0.43 -11.33
N GLN A 149 -16.70 0.18 -11.39
CA GLN A 149 -17.16 1.06 -10.32
C GLN A 149 -17.33 0.32 -8.99
N SER A 150 -17.92 -0.88 -9.02
CA SER A 150 -18.08 -1.71 -7.81
C SER A 150 -16.74 -2.18 -7.24
N GLU A 151 -15.84 -2.62 -8.09
CA GLU A 151 -14.51 -3.09 -7.68
C GLU A 151 -13.65 -1.94 -7.15
N ALA A 152 -13.71 -0.77 -7.78
CA ALA A 152 -13.02 0.44 -7.30
C ALA A 152 -13.52 0.89 -5.92
N ALA A 153 -14.83 0.83 -5.67
CA ALA A 153 -15.40 1.13 -4.36
C ALA A 153 -14.93 0.14 -3.28
N THR A 154 -14.80 -1.14 -3.63
CA THR A 154 -14.26 -2.16 -2.72
C THR A 154 -12.80 -1.90 -2.40
N LEU A 155 -11.97 -1.59 -3.40
CA LEU A 155 -10.56 -1.25 -3.21
C LEU A 155 -10.40 0.01 -2.35
N GLN A 156 -11.23 1.02 -2.57
CA GLN A 156 -11.22 2.23 -1.73
C GLN A 156 -11.54 1.94 -0.27
N THR A 157 -12.49 1.05 -0.01
CA THR A 157 -12.81 0.62 1.37
C THR A 157 -11.65 -0.12 2.01
N GLU A 158 -11.00 -1.02 1.25
CA GLU A 158 -9.82 -1.76 1.73
C GLU A 158 -8.63 -0.83 2.03
N GLU A 159 -8.40 0.20 1.20
CA GLU A 159 -7.39 1.23 1.44
C GLU A 159 -7.65 2.01 2.74
N GLN A 160 -8.91 2.39 2.97
CA GLN A 160 -9.30 3.05 4.21
C GLN A 160 -9.04 2.18 5.44
N GLN A 161 -9.40 0.89 5.38
CA GLN A 161 -9.13 -0.05 6.46
C GLN A 161 -7.64 -0.20 6.76
N LEU A 162 -6.79 -0.30 5.73
CA LEU A 162 -5.34 -0.37 5.91
C LEU A 162 -4.77 0.92 6.53
N THR A 163 -5.32 2.07 6.16
CA THR A 163 -4.95 3.35 6.76
C THR A 163 -5.36 3.41 8.23
N GLU A 164 -6.53 2.92 8.58
CA GLU A 164 -6.99 2.83 9.97
C GLU A 164 -6.11 1.86 10.78
N GLU A 165 -5.79 0.68 10.24
CA GLU A 165 -4.88 -0.27 10.88
C GLU A 165 -3.50 0.35 11.14
N GLN A 166 -2.97 1.13 10.19
CA GLN A 166 -1.70 1.83 10.35
C GLN A 166 -1.75 2.88 11.46
N MET A 167 -2.85 3.64 11.55
CA MET A 167 -3.03 4.61 12.64
C MET A 167 -3.15 3.93 14.00
N VAL A 168 -3.86 2.81 14.08
CA VAL A 168 -3.99 2.01 15.31
C VAL A 168 -2.62 1.51 15.77
N LEU A 169 -1.83 0.95 14.86
CA LEU A 169 -0.47 0.47 15.15
C LEU A 169 0.42 1.61 15.68
N MET A 170 0.38 2.78 15.01
CA MET A 170 1.17 3.94 15.42
C MET A 170 0.75 4.46 16.80
N ASN A 171 -0.55 4.55 17.06
CA ASN A 171 -1.06 4.98 18.36
C ASN A 171 -0.65 4.01 19.47
N LYS A 172 -0.71 2.69 19.20
CA LYS A 172 -0.27 1.66 20.14
C LYS A 172 1.22 1.78 20.46
N PHE A 173 2.04 1.99 19.44
CA PHE A 173 3.47 2.24 19.61
C PHE A 173 3.74 3.48 20.45
N GLN A 174 3.07 4.60 20.16
CA GLN A 174 3.23 5.84 20.93
C GLN A 174 2.81 5.66 22.39
N GLU A 175 1.72 4.97 22.65
CA GLU A 175 1.24 4.70 24.01
C GLU A 175 2.21 3.81 24.80
N LEU A 176 2.68 2.71 24.20
CA LEU A 176 3.68 1.83 24.82
C LEU A 176 4.98 2.58 25.12
N THR A 177 5.46 3.39 24.16
CA THR A 177 6.67 4.18 24.33
C THR A 177 6.51 5.22 25.44
N ARG A 178 5.36 5.92 25.48
CA ARG A 178 5.06 6.89 26.53
C ARG A 178 5.04 6.24 27.92
N ARG A 179 4.44 5.07 28.05
CA ARG A 179 4.39 4.29 29.30
C ARG A 179 5.79 3.81 29.68
N ALA A 180 6.56 3.27 28.73
CA ALA A 180 7.93 2.83 28.97
C ALA A 180 8.82 3.97 29.48
N ILE A 181 8.72 5.16 28.87
CA ILE A 181 9.44 6.35 29.34
C ILE A 181 9.01 6.76 30.77
N ALA A 182 7.71 6.72 31.06
CA ALA A 182 7.19 7.07 32.38
C ALA A 182 7.69 6.09 33.45
N ASP A 183 7.69 4.79 33.17
CA ASP A 183 8.16 3.76 34.08
C ASP A 183 9.67 3.86 34.32
N ILE A 184 10.47 4.01 33.27
CA ILE A 184 11.93 4.14 33.35
C ILE A 184 12.35 5.41 34.10
N ASN A 185 11.58 6.48 33.97
CA ASN A 185 11.87 7.76 34.59
C ASN A 185 10.98 8.08 35.83
N ALA A 186 10.42 7.04 36.43
CA ALA A 186 9.54 7.23 37.63
C ALA A 186 10.26 7.92 38.80
N ASP A 187 11.54 7.66 38.98
CA ASP A 187 12.41 8.28 40.01
C ASP A 187 12.97 9.64 39.60
N LYS A 188 12.60 10.18 38.43
CA LYS A 188 13.07 11.47 37.88
C LYS A 188 14.60 11.57 37.71
N ARG A 189 15.25 10.43 37.45
CA ARG A 189 16.71 10.39 37.21
C ARG A 189 17.15 11.18 35.97
N TYR A 190 16.27 11.28 34.97
CA TYR A 190 16.49 12.08 33.77
C TYR A 190 15.63 13.34 33.83
N LYS A 191 16.24 14.50 33.71
CA LYS A 191 15.52 15.79 33.69
C LYS A 191 14.92 16.08 32.31
N MET A 192 15.54 15.54 31.27
CA MET A 192 15.08 15.68 29.88
C MET A 192 15.41 14.43 29.06
N ILE A 193 14.44 13.96 28.31
CA ILE A 193 14.59 12.87 27.33
C ILE A 193 14.28 13.46 25.97
N LEU A 194 15.24 13.49 25.07
CA LEU A 194 15.13 14.04 23.71
C LEU A 194 14.92 12.95 22.69
N ASN A 195 14.32 13.30 21.55
CA ASN A 195 14.35 12.42 20.36
C ASN A 195 15.68 12.62 19.64
N ALA A 196 16.31 11.52 19.20
CA ALA A 196 17.56 11.52 18.44
C ALA A 196 17.52 12.44 17.21
N VAL A 197 16.38 12.54 16.54
CA VAL A 197 16.17 13.45 15.38
C VAL A 197 16.44 14.92 15.74
N SER A 198 16.27 15.31 17.01
CA SER A 198 16.50 16.68 17.51
C SER A 198 17.91 16.88 18.07
N VAL A 199 18.74 15.85 18.06
CA VAL A 199 20.10 15.87 18.63
C VAL A 199 21.11 15.89 17.48
N VAL A 200 21.93 16.94 17.43
CA VAL A 200 22.96 17.09 16.37
C VAL A 200 24.21 16.27 16.69
N ASP A 201 24.62 16.26 17.97
CA ASP A 201 25.76 15.51 18.48
C ASP A 201 25.56 15.23 19.95
N ALA A 202 25.88 14.03 20.40
CA ALA A 202 25.82 13.64 21.81
C ALA A 202 26.73 12.43 22.06
N ASP A 203 27.18 12.30 23.31
CA ASP A 203 27.88 11.11 23.74
C ASP A 203 26.98 9.86 23.59
N PRO A 204 27.45 8.78 22.96
CA PRO A 204 26.67 7.53 22.80
C PRO A 204 26.15 6.94 24.13
N SER A 205 26.85 7.20 25.24
CA SER A 205 26.42 6.77 26.58
C SER A 205 25.13 7.39 27.06
N LEU A 206 24.70 8.50 26.44
CA LEU A 206 23.42 9.17 26.74
C LEU A 206 22.23 8.55 25.95
N ASN A 207 22.51 7.60 25.07
CA ASN A 207 21.46 6.88 24.31
C ASN A 207 20.82 5.79 25.18
N ILE A 208 19.56 5.99 25.57
CA ILE A 208 18.81 5.01 26.35
C ILE A 208 17.76 4.25 25.51
N SER A 209 17.90 4.25 24.17
CA SER A 209 16.93 3.61 23.27
C SER A 209 16.74 2.12 23.56
N GLN A 210 17.82 1.39 23.85
CA GLN A 210 17.74 -0.04 24.19
C GLN A 210 17.00 -0.30 25.50
N LEU A 211 17.18 0.58 26.49
CA LEU A 211 16.47 0.49 27.76
C LEU A 211 14.96 0.72 27.57
N ILE A 212 14.60 1.73 26.77
CA ILE A 212 13.19 2.00 26.45
C ILE A 212 12.61 0.86 25.61
N LEU A 213 13.34 0.33 24.61
CA LEU A 213 12.91 -0.80 23.79
C LEU A 213 12.58 -2.04 24.65
N ALA A 214 13.47 -2.41 25.56
CA ALA A 214 13.24 -3.54 26.46
C ALA A 214 11.95 -3.36 27.28
N LYS A 215 11.67 -2.15 27.73
CA LYS A 215 10.45 -1.84 28.49
C LYS A 215 9.20 -1.79 27.60
N VAL A 216 9.32 -1.30 26.38
CA VAL A 216 8.22 -1.36 25.36
C VAL A 216 7.84 -2.81 25.08
N ASP A 217 8.82 -3.68 24.90
CA ASP A 217 8.60 -5.10 24.65
C ASP A 217 7.98 -5.82 25.86
N GLU A 218 8.39 -5.49 27.08
CA GLU A 218 7.79 -5.98 28.32
C GLU A 218 6.31 -5.59 28.42
N LEU A 219 6.00 -4.31 28.17
CA LEU A 219 4.63 -3.78 28.22
C LEU A 219 3.76 -4.34 27.09
N TYR A 220 4.33 -4.69 25.94
CA TYR A 220 3.61 -5.32 24.85
C TYR A 220 3.22 -6.77 25.18
N GLU A 221 4.11 -7.53 25.83
CA GLU A 221 3.86 -8.92 26.20
C GLU A 221 2.96 -9.08 27.45
N SER A 222 2.98 -8.08 28.31
CA SER A 222 2.18 -8.06 29.56
C SER A 222 1.30 -6.80 29.58
N PRO A 223 0.28 -6.71 28.72
CA PRO A 223 -0.64 -5.59 28.79
C PRO A 223 -1.29 -5.58 30.18
N ALA A 224 -1.30 -4.39 30.82
CA ALA A 224 -1.99 -4.24 32.09
C ALA A 224 -3.46 -4.66 31.92
N GLU A 225 -3.95 -5.55 32.78
CA GLU A 225 -5.38 -5.86 32.85
C GLU A 225 -6.13 -4.52 33.13
N GLU A 226 -7.02 -4.13 32.19
CA GLU A 226 -7.90 -2.98 32.35
C GLU A 226 -8.99 -3.24 33.41
#